data_87ad68ebac1b83d921723f37c47cb05b
#
_entry.id   87ad68ebac1b83d921723f37c47cb05b
#
_cell.length_a   1.000
_cell.length_b   1.000
_cell.length_c   1.000
_cell.angle_alpha   90.00
_cell.angle_beta   90.00
_cell.angle_gamma   90.00
#
_symmetry.space_group_name_H-M   'P 1'
#
loop_
_entity.id
_entity.type
_entity.pdbx_description
1 polymer ?
#
loop_
_entity_poly.entity_id
_entity_poly.type
_entity_poly.pdbx_seq_one_letter_code
_entity_poly.pdbx_strand_id
1 'polypeptide(L)'
;AASDVYKRQGIVDGELVLFDERSPSFTDLKKSSESFHIVTMPCVGDMADFCFDAKRRSTEQTTFLSVDKEGADLIYISCLPWVELTALTNERDFDPDDAIPRISWGKYYERDGRKILGMSLELNHRFTDGVHIGKFAEALQNLIKQL
;
A
#
# COMPACT_ATOMS: atom_id res chain seq x y z
N ALA A 1 -3.47 15.17 -13.87
CA ALA A 1 -4.67 15.60 -13.12
C ALA A 1 -5.80 14.57 -13.19
N ALA A 2 -6.31 14.14 -14.38
CA ALA A 2 -7.40 13.16 -14.46
C ALA A 2 -7.03 11.77 -13.90
N SER A 3 -5.76 11.36 -13.99
CA SER A 3 -5.28 10.06 -13.49
C SER A 3 -5.23 9.95 -11.97
N ASP A 4 -5.28 11.06 -11.24
CA ASP A 4 -5.21 11.06 -9.78
C ASP A 4 -6.57 10.88 -9.10
N VAL A 5 -7.66 11.16 -9.80
CA VAL A 5 -9.03 11.00 -9.27
C VAL A 5 -9.33 9.54 -8.94
N TYR A 6 -8.97 8.59 -9.82
CA TYR A 6 -9.26 7.16 -9.62
C TYR A 6 -8.54 6.55 -8.40
N LYS A 7 -7.39 7.08 -8.02
CA LYS A 7 -6.62 6.61 -6.87
C LYS A 7 -7.24 7.02 -5.53
N ARG A 8 -8.15 7.99 -5.55
CA ARG A 8 -8.74 8.59 -4.36
C ARG A 8 -10.23 8.27 -4.17
N GLN A 9 -10.83 7.51 -5.11
CA GLN A 9 -12.22 7.10 -5.01
C GLN A 9 -12.38 5.94 -4.02
N GLY A 10 -13.44 5.99 -3.24
CA GLY A 10 -13.83 4.94 -2.32
C GLY A 10 -15.34 4.91 -2.09
N ILE A 11 -15.77 4.02 -1.23
CA ILE A 11 -17.16 3.89 -0.81
C ILE A 11 -17.20 4.01 0.70
N VAL A 12 -18.11 4.84 1.20
CA VAL A 12 -18.39 5.01 2.62
C VAL A 12 -19.90 4.97 2.80
N ASP A 13 -20.39 4.04 3.62
CA ASP A 13 -21.82 3.82 3.85
C ASP A 13 -22.64 3.64 2.56
N GLY A 14 -22.07 2.95 1.56
CA GLY A 14 -22.67 2.72 0.25
C GLY A 14 -22.58 3.88 -0.73
N GLU A 15 -22.07 5.03 -0.30
CA GLU A 15 -21.94 6.24 -1.12
C GLU A 15 -20.54 6.38 -1.71
N LEU A 16 -20.48 6.83 -2.97
CA LEU A 16 -19.21 7.13 -3.64
C LEU A 16 -18.60 8.39 -3.04
N VAL A 17 -17.38 8.29 -2.55
CA VAL A 17 -16.61 9.41 -2.01
C VAL A 17 -15.32 9.63 -2.78
N LEU A 18 -14.85 10.85 -2.80
CA LEU A 18 -13.53 11.23 -3.30
C LEU A 18 -12.72 11.76 -2.12
N PHE A 19 -11.69 11.03 -1.72
CA PHE A 19 -10.77 11.48 -0.67
C PHE A 19 -9.78 12.50 -1.24
N ASP A 20 -9.43 13.50 -0.46
CA ASP A 20 -8.37 14.45 -0.85
C ASP A 20 -7.01 13.77 -0.88
N GLU A 21 -6.76 12.89 0.08
CA GLU A 21 -5.55 12.08 0.18
C GLU A 21 -5.90 10.69 0.68
N ARG A 22 -4.98 9.73 0.50
CA ARG A 22 -5.04 8.42 1.11
C ARG A 22 -3.86 8.21 2.04
N SER A 23 -4.14 7.57 3.15
CA SER A 23 -3.14 7.27 4.19
C SER A 23 -2.59 5.85 4.01
N PRO A 24 -1.28 5.67 3.87
CA PRO A 24 -0.69 4.33 3.93
C PRO A 24 -0.90 3.71 5.31
N SER A 25 -1.33 2.45 5.29
CA SER A 25 -1.43 1.56 6.45
C SER A 25 -0.59 0.33 6.15
N PHE A 26 0.52 0.15 6.86
CA PHE A 26 1.51 -0.86 6.53
C PHE A 26 1.85 -1.76 7.73
N THR A 27 2.18 -3.01 7.40
CA THR A 27 2.67 -3.97 8.39
C THR A 27 4.16 -3.80 8.59
N ASP A 28 4.61 -3.81 9.86
CA ASP A 28 6.02 -3.89 10.22
C ASP A 28 6.24 -4.94 11.31
N LEU A 29 7.36 -5.66 11.22
CA LEU A 29 7.71 -6.70 12.17
C LEU A 29 8.29 -6.07 13.44
N LYS A 30 7.76 -6.43 14.60
CA LYS A 30 8.31 -5.97 15.87
C LYS A 30 9.71 -6.53 16.06
N LYS A 31 10.64 -5.67 16.46
CA LYS A 31 12.03 -6.05 16.70
C LYS A 31 12.12 -7.22 17.69
N SER A 32 12.89 -8.24 17.30
CA SER A 32 13.11 -9.45 18.11
C SER A 32 11.84 -10.25 18.41
N SER A 33 10.84 -10.20 17.54
CA SER A 33 9.55 -10.89 17.66
C SER A 33 9.13 -11.48 16.31
N GLU A 34 8.28 -12.50 16.35
CA GLU A 34 7.56 -12.99 15.17
C GLU A 34 6.21 -12.27 14.98
N SER A 35 5.88 -11.34 15.87
CA SER A 35 4.66 -10.55 15.80
C SER A 35 4.88 -9.30 14.97
N PHE A 36 3.88 -8.92 14.21
CA PHE A 36 3.83 -7.65 13.48
C PHE A 36 2.84 -6.68 14.13
N HIS A 37 2.89 -5.45 13.71
CA HIS A 37 1.91 -4.41 14.01
C HIS A 37 1.57 -3.64 12.74
N ILE A 38 0.50 -2.86 12.79
CA ILE A 38 0.03 -2.07 11.66
C ILE A 38 0.19 -0.59 12.01
N VAL A 39 0.91 0.11 11.16
CA VAL A 39 1.17 1.55 11.28
C VAL A 39 0.39 2.28 10.21
N THR A 40 -0.52 3.15 10.62
CA THR A 40 -1.27 4.04 9.73
C THR A 40 -0.78 5.46 9.94
N MET A 41 -0.46 6.17 8.85
CA MET A 41 0.06 7.52 8.92
C MET A 41 -0.26 8.32 7.64
N PRO A 42 -0.32 9.65 7.71
CA PRO A 42 -0.48 10.47 6.51
C PRO A 42 0.78 10.40 5.62
N CYS A 43 0.58 10.57 4.31
CA CYS A 43 1.66 10.65 3.34
C CYS A 43 2.06 12.12 3.15
N VAL A 44 2.91 12.63 4.03
CA VAL A 44 3.33 14.05 4.05
C VAL A 44 4.84 14.18 3.87
N GLY A 45 5.27 15.33 3.37
CA GLY A 45 6.68 15.61 3.12
C GLY A 45 7.24 14.93 1.87
N ASP A 46 8.55 14.91 1.76
CA ASP A 46 9.24 14.15 0.73
C ASP A 46 9.44 12.67 1.14
N MET A 47 10.07 11.87 0.29
CA MET A 47 10.29 10.45 0.56
C MET A 47 11.18 10.21 1.80
N ALA A 48 12.18 11.07 2.04
CA ALA A 48 13.08 10.92 3.18
C ALA A 48 12.34 11.23 4.48
N ASP A 49 11.54 12.28 4.50
CA ASP A 49 10.68 12.66 5.63
C ASP A 49 9.68 11.55 5.94
N PHE A 50 9.02 11.03 4.92
CA PHE A 50 8.08 9.92 5.07
C PHE A 50 8.75 8.68 5.67
N CYS A 51 9.90 8.26 5.14
CA CYS A 51 10.63 7.09 5.63
C CYS A 51 11.12 7.28 7.08
N PHE A 52 11.57 8.47 7.43
CA PHE A 52 11.99 8.80 8.79
C PHE A 52 10.80 8.71 9.76
N ASP A 53 9.67 9.33 9.42
CA ASP A 53 8.48 9.32 10.28
C ASP A 53 7.88 7.91 10.40
N ALA A 54 7.82 7.15 9.31
CA ALA A 54 7.37 5.76 9.31
C ALA A 54 8.21 4.89 10.27
N LYS A 55 9.54 5.03 10.19
CA LYS A 55 10.48 4.32 11.06
C LYS A 55 10.30 4.70 12.53
N ARG A 56 10.16 5.99 12.80
CA ARG A 56 9.93 6.50 14.16
C ARG A 56 8.63 5.95 14.74
N ARG A 57 7.51 6.10 14.01
CA ARG A 57 6.18 5.61 14.44
C ARG A 57 6.19 4.11 14.70
N SER A 58 6.73 3.32 13.78
CA SER A 58 6.82 1.87 13.95
C SER A 58 7.66 1.50 15.20
N THR A 59 8.75 2.22 15.46
CA THR A 59 9.62 1.95 16.61
C THR A 59 8.96 2.30 17.95
N GLU A 60 8.18 3.39 17.98
CA GLU A 60 7.53 3.89 19.19
C GLU A 60 6.18 3.18 19.49
N GLN A 61 5.57 2.55 18.47
CA GLN A 61 4.26 1.92 18.61
C GLN A 61 4.31 0.66 19.49
N THR A 62 3.46 0.63 20.50
CA THR A 62 3.32 -0.50 21.43
C THR A 62 2.06 -1.34 21.19
N THR A 63 1.06 -0.76 20.53
CA THR A 63 -0.22 -1.41 20.20
C THR A 63 -0.15 -2.17 18.87
N PHE A 64 -1.12 -3.05 18.62
CA PHE A 64 -1.22 -3.75 17.34
C PHE A 64 -1.60 -2.80 16.21
N LEU A 65 -2.59 -1.94 16.42
CA LEU A 65 -2.99 -0.86 15.52
C LEU A 65 -2.50 0.48 16.06
N SER A 66 -2.09 1.38 15.17
CA SER A 66 -1.71 2.75 15.52
C SER A 66 -2.91 3.70 15.64
N VAL A 67 -4.08 3.27 15.19
CA VAL A 67 -5.34 4.04 15.20
C VAL A 67 -6.45 3.21 15.82
N ASP A 68 -7.40 3.87 16.50
CA ASP A 68 -8.52 3.18 17.14
C ASP A 68 -9.53 2.62 16.13
N LYS A 69 -9.67 3.29 14.98
CA LYS A 69 -10.55 2.89 13.89
C LYS A 69 -9.90 3.18 12.54
N GLU A 70 -9.87 2.18 11.69
CA GLU A 70 -9.40 2.33 10.32
C GLU A 70 -10.47 3.02 9.45
N GLY A 71 -10.05 4.02 8.69
CA GLY A 71 -10.89 4.74 7.73
C GLY A 71 -10.95 4.05 6.36
N ALA A 72 -11.84 4.52 5.49
CA ALA A 72 -11.94 4.06 4.12
C ALA A 72 -10.91 4.72 3.17
N ASP A 73 -10.18 5.72 3.66
CA ASP A 73 -9.15 6.48 2.94
C ASP A 73 -7.76 5.83 2.95
N LEU A 74 -7.68 4.55 3.32
CA LEU A 74 -6.41 3.84 3.45
C LEU A 74 -5.87 3.29 2.11
N ILE A 75 -4.57 2.99 2.10
CA ILE A 75 -3.89 2.06 1.20
C ILE A 75 -3.19 1.02 2.08
N TYR A 76 -3.57 -0.25 1.97
CA TYR A 76 -2.88 -1.31 2.68
C TYR A 76 -1.59 -1.71 1.97
N ILE A 77 -0.52 -1.76 2.73
CA ILE A 77 0.82 -2.06 2.24
C ILE A 77 1.44 -3.20 3.05
N SER A 78 1.95 -4.22 2.36
CA SER A 78 2.62 -5.34 3.00
C SER A 78 3.88 -5.77 2.25
N CYS A 79 4.87 -6.23 2.99
CA CYS A 79 6.11 -6.76 2.43
C CYS A 79 6.40 -8.15 2.99
N LEU A 80 6.71 -9.09 2.09
CA LEU A 80 7.14 -10.45 2.43
C LEU A 80 8.61 -10.65 2.00
N PRO A 81 9.58 -10.09 2.75
CA PRO A 81 10.98 -10.00 2.30
C PRO A 81 11.71 -11.35 2.24
N TRP A 82 11.08 -12.42 2.67
CA TRP A 82 11.67 -13.77 2.71
C TRP A 82 11.38 -14.59 1.46
N VAL A 83 10.34 -14.22 0.68
CA VAL A 83 9.88 -15.02 -0.47
C VAL A 83 9.80 -14.18 -1.74
N GLU A 84 10.13 -14.79 -2.88
CA GLU A 84 9.85 -14.19 -4.19
C GLU A 84 8.35 -14.29 -4.46
N LEU A 85 7.73 -13.16 -4.74
CA LEU A 85 6.30 -13.08 -4.97
C LEU A 85 5.98 -13.26 -6.46
N THR A 86 5.17 -14.24 -6.79
CA THR A 86 4.61 -14.44 -8.14
C THR A 86 3.14 -14.07 -8.21
N ALA A 87 2.41 -14.34 -7.13
CA ALA A 87 1.01 -13.95 -6.94
C ALA A 87 0.69 -13.92 -5.45
N LEU A 88 -0.22 -13.04 -5.06
CA LEU A 88 -0.76 -12.96 -3.71
C LEU A 88 -2.23 -12.52 -3.81
N THR A 89 -3.08 -13.16 -3.03
CA THR A 89 -4.45 -12.71 -2.77
C THR A 89 -4.60 -12.49 -1.28
N ASN A 90 -5.18 -11.37 -0.90
CA ASN A 90 -5.45 -11.07 0.50
C ASN A 90 -6.80 -11.65 0.91
N GLU A 91 -6.93 -12.00 2.18
CA GLU A 91 -8.22 -12.33 2.77
C GLU A 91 -9.16 -11.13 2.70
N ARG A 92 -10.42 -11.38 2.37
CA ARG A 92 -11.47 -10.36 2.23
C ARG A 92 -12.80 -10.91 2.73
N ASP A 93 -13.60 -10.04 3.30
CA ASP A 93 -14.99 -10.34 3.68
C ASP A 93 -15.96 -10.41 2.49
N PHE A 94 -15.45 -10.35 1.24
CA PHE A 94 -16.23 -10.28 0.01
C PHE A 94 -17.23 -9.11 -0.03
N ASP A 95 -16.97 -8.05 0.72
CA ASP A 95 -17.74 -6.83 0.64
C ASP A 95 -17.50 -6.17 -0.73
N PRO A 96 -18.54 -6.02 -1.58
CA PRO A 96 -18.41 -5.37 -2.88
C PRO A 96 -18.04 -3.89 -2.74
N ASP A 97 -18.25 -3.29 -1.59
CA ASP A 97 -17.93 -1.89 -1.31
C ASP A 97 -16.51 -1.70 -0.75
N ASP A 98 -15.79 -2.79 -0.47
CA ASP A 98 -14.36 -2.71 -0.14
C ASP A 98 -13.55 -2.13 -1.32
N ALA A 99 -13.21 -0.87 -1.21
CA ALA A 99 -12.51 -0.10 -2.23
C ALA A 99 -11.09 0.32 -1.78
N ILE A 100 -10.60 -0.23 -0.67
CA ILE A 100 -9.25 0.05 -0.16
C ILE A 100 -8.23 -0.68 -1.04
N PRO A 101 -7.32 0.05 -1.71
CA PRO A 101 -6.24 -0.58 -2.46
C PRO A 101 -5.31 -1.40 -1.57
N ARG A 102 -4.84 -2.55 -2.08
CA ARG A 102 -3.84 -3.38 -1.41
C ARG A 102 -2.64 -3.56 -2.30
N ILE A 103 -1.47 -3.24 -1.77
CA ILE A 103 -0.19 -3.35 -2.45
C ILE A 103 0.70 -4.27 -1.61
N SER A 104 1.19 -5.35 -2.22
CA SER A 104 2.09 -6.26 -1.55
C SER A 104 3.27 -6.59 -2.45
N TRP A 105 4.46 -6.75 -1.88
CA TRP A 105 5.63 -7.16 -2.62
C TRP A 105 6.44 -8.19 -1.85
N GLY A 106 7.23 -8.95 -2.60
CA GLY A 106 8.11 -9.98 -2.07
C GLY A 106 9.57 -9.57 -1.98
N LYS A 107 10.41 -10.57 -1.81
CA LYS A 107 11.86 -10.43 -1.90
C LYS A 107 12.25 -10.07 -3.34
N TYR A 108 13.17 -9.12 -3.50
CA TYR A 108 13.78 -8.89 -4.81
C TYR A 108 14.80 -9.98 -5.15
N TYR A 109 14.98 -10.21 -6.43
CA TYR A 109 16.00 -11.09 -6.98
C TYR A 109 16.72 -10.41 -8.15
N GLU A 110 17.86 -10.96 -8.54
CA GLU A 110 18.61 -10.43 -9.67
C GLU A 110 18.40 -11.32 -10.90
N ARG A 111 18.16 -10.68 -12.03
CA ARG A 111 18.08 -11.31 -13.34
C ARG A 111 18.66 -10.35 -14.40
N ASP A 112 19.62 -10.84 -15.18
CA ASP A 112 20.28 -10.08 -16.26
C ASP A 112 20.85 -8.72 -15.78
N GLY A 113 21.45 -8.71 -14.57
CA GLY A 113 22.02 -7.52 -13.95
C GLY A 113 21.01 -6.49 -13.45
N ARG A 114 19.73 -6.87 -13.37
CA ARG A 114 18.64 -6.03 -12.88
C ARG A 114 18.02 -6.60 -11.61
N LYS A 115 17.69 -5.74 -10.68
CA LYS A 115 16.88 -6.12 -9.52
C LYS A 115 15.40 -6.17 -9.94
N ILE A 116 14.79 -7.31 -9.72
CA ILE A 116 13.38 -7.58 -10.04
C ILE A 116 12.62 -7.76 -8.75
N LEU A 117 11.47 -7.12 -8.65
CA LEU A 117 10.56 -7.20 -7.51
C LEU A 117 9.18 -7.66 -7.99
N GLY A 118 8.71 -8.80 -7.47
CA GLY A 118 7.33 -9.23 -7.66
C GLY A 118 6.38 -8.41 -6.79
N MET A 119 5.32 -7.87 -7.41
CA MET A 119 4.31 -7.05 -6.72
C MET A 119 2.92 -7.57 -7.04
N SER A 120 2.04 -7.60 -6.04
CA SER A 120 0.60 -7.77 -6.18
C SER A 120 -0.09 -6.44 -5.93
N LEU A 121 -1.06 -6.13 -6.78
CA LEU A 121 -1.90 -4.93 -6.67
C LEU A 121 -3.36 -5.37 -6.76
N GLU A 122 -4.11 -5.18 -5.67
CA GLU A 122 -5.54 -5.45 -5.63
C GLU A 122 -6.32 -4.14 -5.57
N LEU A 123 -7.28 -3.99 -6.48
CA LEU A 123 -8.08 -2.78 -6.64
C LEU A 123 -9.54 -3.16 -6.87
N ASN A 124 -10.46 -2.28 -6.49
CA ASN A 124 -11.87 -2.46 -6.81
C ASN A 124 -12.12 -2.08 -8.27
N HIS A 125 -12.66 -3.01 -9.06
CA HIS A 125 -12.87 -2.84 -10.50
C HIS A 125 -13.96 -1.80 -10.84
N ARG A 126 -14.77 -1.37 -9.86
CA ARG A 126 -15.69 -0.23 -10.06
C ARG A 126 -14.97 1.08 -10.37
N PHE A 127 -13.72 1.23 -9.95
CA PHE A 127 -12.94 2.48 -10.07
C PHE A 127 -11.74 2.36 -11.00
N THR A 128 -11.27 1.14 -11.24
CA THR A 128 -10.02 0.91 -11.96
C THR A 128 -10.16 -0.25 -12.94
N ASP A 129 -9.49 -0.12 -14.06
CA ASP A 129 -9.35 -1.17 -15.06
C ASP A 129 -7.86 -1.36 -15.44
N GLY A 130 -7.60 -2.24 -16.40
CA GLY A 130 -6.24 -2.59 -16.82
C GLY A 130 -5.39 -1.39 -17.28
N VAL A 131 -5.99 -0.35 -17.88
CA VAL A 131 -5.24 0.82 -18.31
C VAL A 131 -4.72 1.64 -17.13
N HIS A 132 -5.47 1.69 -16.04
CA HIS A 132 -5.05 2.39 -14.81
C HIS A 132 -3.92 1.64 -14.11
N ILE A 133 -3.98 0.30 -14.10
CA ILE A 133 -2.92 -0.56 -13.57
C ILE A 133 -1.63 -0.39 -14.37
N GLY A 134 -1.73 -0.36 -15.71
CA GLY A 134 -0.58 -0.13 -16.59
C GLY A 134 0.09 1.22 -16.32
N LYS A 135 -0.70 2.29 -16.22
CA LYS A 135 -0.19 3.64 -15.90
C LYS A 135 0.46 3.71 -14.51
N PHE A 136 -0.11 3.01 -13.52
CA PHE A 136 0.49 2.94 -12.18
C PHE A 136 1.86 2.24 -12.24
N ALA A 137 1.94 1.09 -12.90
CA ALA A 137 3.19 0.33 -13.02
C ALA A 137 4.28 1.15 -13.74
N GLU A 138 3.95 1.84 -14.82
CA GLU A 138 4.86 2.72 -15.55
C GLU A 138 5.35 3.89 -14.68
N ALA A 139 4.44 4.55 -13.99
CA ALA A 139 4.78 5.67 -13.09
C ALA A 139 5.70 5.22 -11.96
N LEU A 140 5.39 4.07 -11.32
CA LEU A 140 6.22 3.50 -10.26
C LEU A 140 7.62 3.14 -10.76
N GLN A 141 7.73 2.49 -11.93
CA GLN A 141 9.03 2.18 -12.53
C GLN A 141 9.86 3.43 -12.83
N ASN A 142 9.21 4.50 -13.29
CA ASN A 142 9.90 5.76 -13.58
C ASN A 142 10.39 6.44 -12.30
N LEU A 143 9.61 6.39 -11.21
CA LEU A 143 10.06 6.89 -9.90
C LEU A 143 11.25 6.10 -9.36
N ILE A 144 11.20 4.75 -9.41
CA ILE A 144 12.31 3.89 -8.94
C ILE A 144 13.60 4.14 -9.71
N LYS A 145 13.52 4.47 -11.01
CA LYS A 145 14.73 4.79 -11.81
C LYS A 145 15.38 6.12 -11.46
N GLN A 146 14.68 7.00 -10.74
CA GLN A 146 15.17 8.31 -10.33
C GLN A 146 15.81 8.29 -8.94
N LEU A 147 15.68 7.19 -8.20
CA LEU A 147 16.30 6.93 -6.90
C LEU A 147 17.73 6.38 -7.06
#